data_311c87bec0acfff96e22c4c9f7b97a64
#
_entry.id   311c87bec0acfff96e22c4c9f7b97a64
#
_cell.length_a   1.000
_cell.length_b   1.000
_cell.length_c   1.000
_cell.angle_alpha   90.00
_cell.angle_beta   90.00
_cell.angle_gamma   90.00
#
_symmetry.space_group_name_H-M   'P 1'
#
loop_
_entity.id
_entity.type
_entity.pdbx_description
1 polymer ?
#
loop_
_entity_poly.entity_id
_entity_poly.type
_entity_poly.pdbx_seq_one_letter_code
_entity_poly.pdbx_strand_id
1 'polypeptide(L)'
;MTRNRLQVSLPGLDLKNPIIPASGCFGFGQEYAKYYDLDLLGSIMIKATTLEPRFGNPTPRVAETPAGMLNAIGLQNPGLEVVLAEKLPWLEREYPNLPIIANVAGFSKQEYAAVSNGISKASNVKAIELNISCPNVDHCNHGLLIGQDPDLAYDVVKAAVEASDVPVYVKLTPSVTDIVTVAKAAEDAGASGLTMINTLVGMRFDLKTRKPILANGTGGMSGPAVFPVALKLIRQVAQTTDLPIIGMGGVDSAEAALEMYLAGASAIGVGTANFTNPYACPDIIENLPKVMDKYGISSLENLRQEVKASFR
;
A
#
# COMPACT_ATOMS: atom_id res chain seq x y z
N MET A 1 18.47 26.82 -4.11
CA MET A 1 17.48 25.98 -4.79
C MET A 1 16.26 25.88 -3.88
N THR A 2 15.13 26.40 -4.28
CA THR A 2 13.87 26.26 -3.54
C THR A 2 13.50 24.78 -3.51
N ARG A 3 13.49 24.19 -2.32
CA ARG A 3 13.09 22.80 -2.11
C ARG A 3 11.68 22.63 -2.69
N ASN A 4 11.47 21.61 -3.53
CA ASN A 4 10.13 21.34 -4.05
C ASN A 4 9.17 21.11 -2.88
N ARG A 5 8.08 21.87 -2.81
CA ARG A 5 7.08 21.84 -1.72
C ARG A 5 6.44 20.47 -1.51
N LEU A 6 6.43 19.62 -2.55
CA LEU A 6 5.85 18.28 -2.55
C LEU A 6 6.88 17.18 -2.26
N GLN A 7 8.16 17.50 -2.19
CA GLN A 7 9.21 16.50 -1.99
C GLN A 7 9.10 15.84 -0.61
N VAL A 8 9.25 14.52 -0.59
CA VAL A 8 9.20 13.69 0.63
C VAL A 8 10.41 12.76 0.65
N SER A 9 11.10 12.69 1.79
CA SER A 9 12.20 11.75 2.00
C SER A 9 11.80 10.76 3.10
N LEU A 10 11.86 9.48 2.76
CA LEU A 10 11.55 8.35 3.62
C LEU A 10 12.68 7.32 3.52
N PRO A 11 12.81 6.37 4.47
CA PRO A 11 13.82 5.31 4.35
C PRO A 11 13.78 4.62 2.98
N GLY A 12 14.88 4.72 2.21
CA GLY A 12 15.01 4.19 0.86
C GLY A 12 14.32 4.98 -0.26
N LEU A 13 13.53 6.00 0.06
CA LEU A 13 12.65 6.66 -0.90
C LEU A 13 12.82 8.19 -0.86
N ASP A 14 13.44 8.75 -1.89
CA ASP A 14 13.46 10.19 -2.17
C ASP A 14 12.42 10.51 -3.25
N LEU A 15 11.25 10.94 -2.81
CA LEU A 15 10.08 11.14 -3.65
C LEU A 15 9.95 12.61 -4.06
N LYS A 16 9.79 12.88 -5.36
CA LYS A 16 9.52 14.24 -5.89
C LYS A 16 8.15 14.79 -5.51
N ASN A 17 7.21 13.88 -5.19
CA ASN A 17 5.89 14.16 -4.63
C ASN A 17 5.42 12.91 -3.83
N PRO A 18 4.39 13.05 -2.96
CA PRO A 18 4.01 11.98 -2.05
C PRO A 18 3.10 10.90 -2.67
N ILE A 19 2.67 11.03 -3.91
CA ILE A 19 1.59 10.23 -4.48
C ILE A 19 2.13 8.95 -5.09
N ILE A 20 1.57 7.82 -4.62
CA ILE A 20 2.01 6.47 -4.96
C ILE A 20 0.77 5.63 -5.25
N PRO A 21 0.59 5.08 -6.47
CA PRO A 21 -0.47 4.11 -6.71
C PRO A 21 -0.26 2.85 -5.85
N ALA A 22 -1.33 2.44 -5.13
CA ALA A 22 -1.29 1.33 -4.20
C ALA A 22 -1.18 -0.03 -4.91
N SER A 23 -0.46 -0.97 -4.30
CA SER A 23 -0.33 -2.32 -4.81
C SER A 23 -1.69 -3.00 -5.02
N GLY A 24 -1.83 -3.68 -6.15
CA GLY A 24 -3.07 -4.34 -6.58
C GLY A 24 -4.00 -3.46 -7.42
N CYS A 25 -3.77 -2.14 -7.46
CA CYS A 25 -4.59 -1.19 -8.24
C CYS A 25 -3.87 -0.67 -9.49
N PHE A 26 -2.60 -1.03 -9.69
CA PHE A 26 -1.76 -0.46 -10.73
C PHE A 26 -0.94 -1.52 -11.50
N GLY A 27 -1.10 -2.80 -11.17
CA GLY A 27 -0.34 -3.89 -11.78
C GLY A 27 1.17 -3.69 -11.61
N PHE A 28 1.88 -3.70 -12.74
CA PHE A 28 3.29 -3.36 -12.84
C PHE A 28 3.52 -2.04 -13.59
N GLY A 29 2.48 -1.22 -13.76
CA GLY A 29 2.54 0.08 -14.41
C GLY A 29 2.29 0.06 -15.93
N GLN A 30 2.47 -1.07 -16.61
CA GLN A 30 2.41 -1.18 -18.08
C GLN A 30 1.06 -0.74 -18.67
N GLU A 31 -0.03 -0.98 -17.96
CA GLU A 31 -1.38 -0.58 -18.38
C GLU A 31 -1.55 0.94 -18.28
N TYR A 32 -1.09 1.53 -17.19
CA TYR A 32 -1.20 2.97 -16.91
C TYR A 32 -0.22 3.82 -17.71
N ALA A 33 0.94 3.27 -18.09
CA ALA A 33 1.89 3.92 -19.00
C ALA A 33 1.28 4.30 -20.37
N LYS A 34 0.14 3.72 -20.72
CA LYS A 34 -0.61 4.06 -21.94
C LYS A 34 -1.43 5.34 -21.80
N TYR A 35 -1.67 5.80 -20.58
CA TYR A 35 -2.48 7.00 -20.30
C TYR A 35 -1.62 8.21 -20.00
N TYR A 36 -0.50 8.05 -19.29
CA TYR A 36 0.40 9.12 -18.89
C TYR A 36 1.81 8.63 -18.58
N ASP A 37 2.75 9.56 -18.53
CA ASP A 37 4.14 9.29 -18.14
C ASP A 37 4.21 8.94 -16.65
N LEU A 38 4.68 7.73 -16.33
CA LEU A 38 4.77 7.26 -14.94
C LEU A 38 5.83 8.03 -14.13
N ASP A 39 6.76 8.73 -14.79
CA ASP A 39 7.67 9.65 -14.11
C ASP A 39 6.98 10.83 -13.43
N LEU A 40 5.69 11.07 -13.65
CA LEU A 40 4.91 12.02 -12.85
C LEU A 40 4.75 11.58 -11.39
N LEU A 41 4.73 10.28 -11.14
CA LEU A 41 4.47 9.70 -9.82
C LEU A 41 5.67 9.88 -8.86
N GLY A 42 5.41 9.88 -7.57
CA GLY A 42 6.47 9.82 -6.56
C GLY A 42 7.19 8.48 -6.57
N SER A 43 6.40 7.40 -6.66
CA SER A 43 6.85 6.01 -6.72
C SER A 43 5.71 5.15 -7.28
N ILE A 44 5.96 3.85 -7.50
CA ILE A 44 4.93 2.84 -7.79
C ILE A 44 5.06 1.71 -6.76
N MET A 45 3.94 1.32 -6.14
CA MET A 45 3.84 0.03 -5.45
C MET A 45 3.38 -1.02 -6.45
N ILE A 46 4.28 -1.90 -6.88
CA ILE A 46 3.96 -2.95 -7.84
C ILE A 46 3.05 -4.02 -7.23
N LYS A 47 2.42 -4.82 -8.08
CA LYS A 47 1.59 -5.95 -7.66
C LYS A 47 2.36 -6.88 -6.73
N ALA A 48 1.66 -7.38 -5.68
CA ALA A 48 2.21 -8.36 -4.75
C ALA A 48 2.82 -9.54 -5.50
N THR A 49 4.08 -9.83 -5.15
CA THR A 49 4.88 -10.93 -5.71
C THR A 49 4.99 -12.04 -4.68
N THR A 50 4.67 -13.26 -5.08
CA THR A 50 4.90 -14.50 -4.32
C THR A 50 6.05 -15.29 -4.94
N LEU A 51 6.61 -16.27 -4.22
CA LEU A 51 7.70 -17.09 -4.73
C LEU A 51 7.27 -17.78 -6.04
N GLU A 52 6.15 -18.50 -5.98
CA GLU A 52 5.54 -19.16 -7.13
C GLU A 52 4.43 -18.32 -7.76
N PRO A 53 4.09 -18.51 -9.05
CA PRO A 53 2.98 -17.82 -9.69
C PRO A 53 1.63 -18.24 -9.10
N ARG A 54 0.66 -17.30 -9.11
CA ARG A 54 -0.70 -17.55 -8.61
C ARG A 54 -1.76 -17.10 -9.59
N PHE A 55 -2.77 -17.93 -9.81
CA PHE A 55 -3.95 -17.58 -10.62
C PHE A 55 -4.96 -16.71 -9.87
N GLY A 56 -4.91 -16.71 -8.52
CA GLY A 56 -5.88 -16.05 -7.67
C GLY A 56 -7.15 -16.88 -7.44
N ASN A 57 -8.14 -16.22 -6.83
CA ASN A 57 -9.42 -16.86 -6.48
C ASN A 57 -10.34 -17.02 -7.70
N PRO A 58 -11.35 -17.90 -7.64
CA PRO A 58 -12.39 -18.02 -8.66
C PRO A 58 -13.18 -16.71 -8.87
N THR A 59 -13.70 -16.51 -10.07
CA THR A 59 -14.61 -15.40 -10.41
C THR A 59 -16.07 -15.77 -10.08
N PRO A 60 -16.93 -14.75 -9.80
CA PRO A 60 -16.65 -13.31 -9.71
C PRO A 60 -15.86 -12.96 -8.44
N ARG A 61 -14.81 -12.14 -8.62
CA ARG A 61 -13.89 -11.76 -7.52
C ARG A 61 -13.75 -10.25 -7.33
N VAL A 62 -14.60 -9.48 -8.01
CA VAL A 62 -14.75 -8.03 -7.87
C VAL A 62 -16.23 -7.70 -7.90
N ALA A 63 -16.66 -6.74 -7.08
CA ALA A 63 -18.02 -6.21 -7.07
C ALA A 63 -18.02 -4.74 -6.66
N GLU A 64 -18.85 -3.94 -7.31
CA GLU A 64 -19.06 -2.55 -6.92
C GLU A 64 -19.92 -2.43 -5.65
N THR A 65 -19.73 -1.35 -4.90
CA THR A 65 -20.58 -0.92 -3.79
C THR A 65 -20.98 0.54 -3.99
N PRO A 66 -21.98 1.07 -3.28
CA PRO A 66 -22.40 2.48 -3.45
C PRO A 66 -21.29 3.52 -3.29
N ALA A 67 -20.26 3.22 -2.49
CA ALA A 67 -19.15 4.14 -2.22
C ALA A 67 -17.77 3.43 -2.27
N GLY A 68 -17.58 2.57 -3.28
CA GLY A 68 -16.31 1.85 -3.46
C GLY A 68 -16.50 0.49 -4.12
N MET A 69 -15.67 -0.47 -3.72
CA MET A 69 -15.72 -1.81 -4.29
C MET A 69 -15.32 -2.89 -3.27
N LEU A 70 -15.69 -4.13 -3.58
CA LEU A 70 -15.22 -5.35 -2.93
C LEU A 70 -14.30 -6.10 -3.87
N ASN A 71 -13.22 -6.65 -3.37
CA ASN A 71 -12.36 -7.55 -4.12
C ASN A 71 -11.93 -8.78 -3.31
N ALA A 72 -11.80 -9.90 -4.00
CA ALA A 72 -11.26 -11.15 -3.51
C ALA A 72 -10.32 -11.75 -4.56
N ILE A 73 -9.29 -10.99 -4.95
CA ILE A 73 -8.38 -11.36 -6.07
C ILE A 73 -7.54 -12.60 -5.76
N GLY A 74 -7.12 -12.80 -4.50
CA GLY A 74 -6.33 -13.96 -4.10
C GLY A 74 -4.87 -13.94 -4.56
N LEU A 75 -4.23 -12.76 -4.56
CA LEU A 75 -2.81 -12.57 -4.87
C LEU A 75 -2.40 -13.01 -6.29
N GLN A 76 -3.29 -12.92 -7.29
CA GLN A 76 -2.91 -13.22 -8.67
C GLN A 76 -1.65 -12.44 -9.07
N ASN A 77 -0.59 -13.18 -9.43
CA ASN A 77 0.70 -12.60 -9.85
C ASN A 77 1.53 -13.66 -10.60
N PRO A 78 2.54 -13.24 -11.39
CA PRO A 78 3.32 -14.14 -12.23
C PRO A 78 4.45 -14.89 -11.50
N GLY A 79 4.65 -14.66 -10.20
CA GLY A 79 5.77 -15.22 -9.42
C GLY A 79 7.05 -14.39 -9.50
N LEU A 80 7.96 -14.65 -8.56
CA LEU A 80 9.20 -13.89 -8.39
C LEU A 80 10.09 -13.93 -9.63
N GLU A 81 10.24 -15.11 -10.26
CA GLU A 81 11.09 -15.29 -11.44
C GLU A 81 10.69 -14.35 -12.59
N VAL A 82 9.41 -14.32 -12.95
CA VAL A 82 8.90 -13.46 -14.03
C VAL A 82 8.99 -11.97 -13.65
N VAL A 83 8.77 -11.62 -12.39
CA VAL A 83 8.91 -10.24 -11.93
C VAL A 83 10.35 -9.75 -12.09
N LEU A 84 11.32 -10.56 -11.73
CA LEU A 84 12.75 -10.25 -11.88
C LEU A 84 13.24 -10.27 -13.34
N ALA A 85 12.71 -11.18 -14.14
CA ALA A 85 13.17 -11.33 -15.54
C ALA A 85 12.50 -10.34 -16.51
N GLU A 86 11.27 -9.89 -16.24
CA GLU A 86 10.48 -9.12 -17.20
C GLU A 86 9.98 -7.78 -16.66
N LYS A 87 9.35 -7.78 -15.45
CA LYS A 87 8.58 -6.63 -14.98
C LYS A 87 9.47 -5.49 -14.46
N LEU A 88 10.42 -5.82 -13.59
CA LEU A 88 11.37 -4.85 -13.06
C LEU A 88 12.35 -4.35 -14.15
N PRO A 89 12.92 -5.18 -15.04
CA PRO A 89 13.73 -4.70 -16.15
C PRO A 89 12.98 -3.78 -17.13
N TRP A 90 11.67 -4.03 -17.37
CA TRP A 90 10.86 -3.12 -18.16
C TRP A 90 10.73 -1.75 -17.48
N LEU A 91 10.42 -1.70 -16.18
CA LEU A 91 10.35 -0.45 -15.41
C LEU A 91 11.70 0.28 -15.39
N GLU A 92 12.79 -0.42 -15.21
CA GLU A 92 14.12 0.17 -15.19
C GLU A 92 14.52 0.80 -16.54
N ARG A 93 14.16 0.16 -17.64
CA ARG A 93 14.46 0.67 -18.98
C ARG A 93 13.60 1.88 -19.35
N GLU A 94 12.28 1.81 -19.08
CA GLU A 94 11.35 2.87 -19.49
C GLU A 94 11.34 4.04 -18.49
N TYR A 95 11.58 3.78 -17.21
CA TYR A 95 11.47 4.75 -16.10
C TYR A 95 12.65 4.62 -15.12
N PRO A 96 13.90 4.90 -15.56
CA PRO A 96 15.12 4.64 -14.79
C PRO A 96 15.23 5.45 -13.49
N ASN A 97 14.52 6.57 -13.38
CA ASN A 97 14.55 7.46 -12.21
C ASN A 97 13.36 7.26 -11.26
N LEU A 98 12.40 6.40 -11.60
CA LEU A 98 11.23 6.14 -10.78
C LEU A 98 11.56 5.09 -9.72
N PRO A 99 11.56 5.44 -8.41
CA PRO A 99 11.77 4.45 -7.36
C PRO A 99 10.61 3.48 -7.31
N ILE A 100 10.90 2.19 -7.16
CA ILE A 100 9.90 1.13 -7.08
C ILE A 100 9.79 0.63 -5.64
N ILE A 101 8.56 0.51 -5.13
CA ILE A 101 8.23 -0.22 -3.91
C ILE A 101 7.71 -1.59 -4.32
N ALA A 102 8.45 -2.63 -3.99
CA ALA A 102 8.06 -3.99 -4.32
C ALA A 102 7.14 -4.55 -3.24
N ASN A 103 5.87 -4.84 -3.59
CA ASN A 103 4.98 -5.52 -2.66
C ASN A 103 5.30 -7.01 -2.64
N VAL A 104 5.55 -7.54 -1.44
CA VAL A 104 5.95 -8.93 -1.19
C VAL A 104 4.86 -9.63 -0.39
N ALA A 105 4.49 -10.83 -0.81
CA ALA A 105 3.58 -11.72 -0.10
C ALA A 105 4.11 -13.16 -0.08
N GLY A 106 3.69 -13.93 0.91
CA GLY A 106 4.06 -15.33 1.08
C GLY A 106 3.05 -16.04 1.97
N PHE A 107 3.26 -17.35 2.16
CA PHE A 107 2.41 -18.22 2.97
C PHE A 107 3.17 -18.83 4.16
N SER A 108 4.46 -18.56 4.25
CA SER A 108 5.33 -18.94 5.35
C SER A 108 6.41 -17.88 5.54
N LYS A 109 6.99 -17.83 6.75
CA LYS A 109 8.14 -16.99 7.08
C LYS A 109 9.29 -17.15 6.07
N GLN A 110 9.53 -18.38 5.63
CA GLN A 110 10.57 -18.70 4.66
C GLN A 110 10.28 -18.12 3.26
N GLU A 111 9.03 -18.17 2.82
CA GLU A 111 8.64 -17.58 1.53
C GLU A 111 8.77 -16.05 1.55
N TYR A 112 8.32 -15.38 2.64
CA TYR A 112 8.52 -13.94 2.80
C TYR A 112 10.00 -13.57 2.75
N ALA A 113 10.87 -14.29 3.45
CA ALA A 113 12.31 -14.06 3.43
C ALA A 113 12.91 -14.30 2.03
N ALA A 114 12.53 -15.40 1.36
CA ALA A 114 13.05 -15.74 0.03
C ALA A 114 12.66 -14.70 -1.02
N VAL A 115 11.39 -14.27 -1.04
CA VAL A 115 10.92 -13.24 -1.99
C VAL A 115 11.58 -11.89 -1.68
N SER A 116 11.67 -11.49 -0.40
CA SER A 116 12.32 -10.25 0.02
C SER A 116 13.80 -10.23 -0.40
N ASN A 117 14.54 -11.32 -0.17
CA ASN A 117 15.93 -11.44 -0.59
C ASN A 117 16.09 -11.36 -2.13
N GLY A 118 15.23 -12.04 -2.88
CA GLY A 118 15.32 -12.04 -4.34
C GLY A 118 15.01 -10.66 -4.94
N ILE A 119 13.89 -10.05 -4.52
CA ILE A 119 13.39 -8.82 -5.14
C ILE A 119 14.18 -7.57 -4.72
N SER A 120 14.77 -7.55 -3.51
CA SER A 120 15.56 -6.41 -3.03
C SER A 120 16.88 -6.20 -3.80
N LYS A 121 17.33 -7.19 -4.55
CA LYS A 121 18.55 -7.10 -5.38
C LYS A 121 18.36 -6.36 -6.70
N ALA A 122 17.12 -6.14 -7.11
CA ALA A 122 16.84 -5.37 -8.31
C ALA A 122 17.16 -3.88 -8.08
N SER A 123 17.96 -3.27 -8.97
CA SER A 123 18.52 -1.92 -8.81
C SER A 123 17.49 -0.81 -8.68
N ASN A 124 16.32 -0.97 -9.32
CA ASN A 124 15.21 -0.01 -9.29
C ASN A 124 14.26 -0.22 -8.10
N VAL A 125 14.35 -1.32 -7.36
CA VAL A 125 13.61 -1.53 -6.10
C VAL A 125 14.32 -0.75 -4.98
N LYS A 126 13.61 0.18 -4.37
CA LYS A 126 14.15 1.07 -3.33
C LYS A 126 13.57 0.79 -1.95
N ALA A 127 12.44 0.09 -1.89
CA ALA A 127 11.83 -0.39 -0.66
C ALA A 127 10.95 -1.62 -0.95
N ILE A 128 10.65 -2.37 0.10
CA ILE A 128 9.66 -3.45 0.11
C ILE A 128 8.42 -2.99 0.86
N GLU A 129 7.22 -3.28 0.34
CA GLU A 129 5.97 -3.31 1.09
C GLU A 129 5.62 -4.76 1.44
N LEU A 130 5.78 -5.14 2.70
CA LEU A 130 5.48 -6.50 3.14
C LEU A 130 3.99 -6.66 3.41
N ASN A 131 3.31 -7.44 2.60
CA ASN A 131 1.86 -7.64 2.68
C ASN A 131 1.52 -8.80 3.63
N ILE A 132 1.41 -8.50 4.93
CA ILE A 132 1.02 -9.48 5.97
C ILE A 132 -0.49 -9.51 6.21
N SER A 133 -1.27 -8.76 5.45
CA SER A 133 -2.67 -8.41 5.74
C SER A 133 -3.68 -8.88 4.71
N CYS A 134 -3.34 -9.84 3.84
CA CYS A 134 -4.24 -10.28 2.79
C CYS A 134 -5.38 -11.16 3.37
N PRO A 135 -6.65 -10.71 3.34
CA PRO A 135 -7.78 -11.50 3.86
C PRO A 135 -8.23 -12.63 2.92
N ASN A 136 -7.67 -12.71 1.70
CA ASN A 136 -8.13 -13.58 0.61
C ASN A 136 -7.16 -14.74 0.34
N VAL A 137 -6.32 -15.07 1.30
CA VAL A 137 -5.40 -16.20 1.22
C VAL A 137 -6.01 -17.35 2.01
N ASP A 138 -6.50 -18.36 1.29
CA ASP A 138 -6.97 -19.60 1.88
C ASP A 138 -5.83 -20.35 2.58
N HIS A 139 -6.09 -20.79 3.82
CA HIS A 139 -5.39 -21.88 4.49
C HIS A 139 -3.94 -21.63 4.99
N CYS A 140 -3.71 -20.59 5.75
CA CYS A 140 -2.83 -20.81 6.91
C CYS A 140 -3.59 -21.69 7.90
N ASN A 141 -2.99 -22.79 8.35
CA ASN A 141 -3.59 -23.87 9.15
C ASN A 141 -4.25 -23.46 10.49
N HIS A 142 -4.47 -22.17 10.76
CA HIS A 142 -5.05 -21.66 12.00
C HIS A 142 -6.10 -20.58 11.82
N GLY A 143 -6.54 -20.23 10.59
CA GLY A 143 -7.61 -19.24 10.36
C GLY A 143 -7.25 -17.80 10.78
N LEU A 144 -6.09 -17.57 11.36
CA LEU A 144 -5.56 -16.24 11.70
C LEU A 144 -4.68 -15.75 10.57
N LEU A 145 -4.95 -14.53 10.13
CA LEU A 145 -4.06 -13.80 9.21
C LEU A 145 -2.82 -13.37 10.00
N ILE A 146 -1.65 -13.47 9.39
CA ILE A 146 -0.37 -13.03 9.98
C ILE A 146 -0.51 -11.63 10.60
N GLY A 147 -1.18 -10.72 9.90
CA GLY A 147 -1.37 -9.34 10.35
C GLY A 147 -2.42 -9.15 11.47
N GLN A 148 -3.01 -10.22 12.01
CA GLN A 148 -3.94 -10.18 13.15
C GLN A 148 -3.31 -10.65 14.45
N ASP A 149 -2.15 -11.30 14.36
CA ASP A 149 -1.39 -11.82 15.50
C ASP A 149 -0.04 -11.08 15.58
N PRO A 150 0.24 -10.33 16.67
CA PRO A 150 1.48 -9.57 16.81
C PRO A 150 2.74 -10.43 16.80
N ASP A 151 2.71 -11.63 17.37
CA ASP A 151 3.87 -12.52 17.43
C ASP A 151 4.20 -13.10 16.05
N LEU A 152 3.17 -13.53 15.31
CA LEU A 152 3.34 -13.96 13.92
C LEU A 152 3.80 -12.81 13.02
N ALA A 153 3.26 -11.61 13.21
CA ALA A 153 3.67 -10.40 12.48
C ALA A 153 5.14 -10.10 12.75
N TYR A 154 5.57 -10.10 14.03
CA TYR A 154 6.97 -9.92 14.40
C TYR A 154 7.89 -10.90 13.70
N ASP A 155 7.58 -12.19 13.76
CA ASP A 155 8.40 -13.26 13.20
C ASP A 155 8.59 -13.15 11.68
N VAL A 156 7.50 -12.86 10.97
CA VAL A 156 7.52 -12.71 9.50
C VAL A 156 8.24 -11.42 9.09
N VAL A 157 7.97 -10.31 9.78
CA VAL A 157 8.62 -9.02 9.50
C VAL A 157 10.12 -9.13 9.75
N LYS A 158 10.53 -9.69 10.86
CA LYS A 158 11.94 -9.88 11.20
C LYS A 158 12.68 -10.69 10.13
N ALA A 159 12.10 -11.81 9.71
CA ALA A 159 12.70 -12.66 8.68
C ALA A 159 12.83 -11.92 7.32
N ALA A 160 11.85 -11.10 6.95
CA ALA A 160 11.89 -10.30 5.73
C ALA A 160 12.91 -9.16 5.82
N VAL A 161 13.01 -8.49 6.98
CA VAL A 161 14.00 -7.41 7.24
C VAL A 161 15.42 -7.97 7.17
N GLU A 162 15.69 -9.10 7.83
CA GLU A 162 17.02 -9.75 7.84
C GLU A 162 17.44 -10.25 6.44
N ALA A 163 16.48 -10.55 5.57
CA ALA A 163 16.73 -11.05 4.21
C ALA A 163 16.79 -9.95 3.13
N SER A 164 16.39 -8.73 3.44
CA SER A 164 16.24 -7.64 2.47
C SER A 164 17.46 -6.72 2.45
N ASP A 165 17.92 -6.35 1.25
CA ASP A 165 18.97 -5.34 1.03
C ASP A 165 18.42 -3.89 1.04
N VAL A 166 17.08 -3.71 1.11
CA VAL A 166 16.41 -2.41 1.08
C VAL A 166 15.43 -2.26 2.25
N PRO A 167 15.04 -1.02 2.64
CA PRO A 167 14.08 -0.80 3.72
C PRO A 167 12.75 -1.53 3.52
N VAL A 168 12.20 -2.08 4.62
CA VAL A 168 10.95 -2.83 4.63
C VAL A 168 9.85 -2.02 5.32
N TYR A 169 8.76 -1.76 4.60
CA TYR A 169 7.52 -1.19 5.09
C TYR A 169 6.50 -2.30 5.30
N VAL A 170 5.75 -2.27 6.38
CA VAL A 170 4.78 -3.32 6.71
C VAL A 170 3.36 -2.83 6.46
N LYS A 171 2.60 -3.57 5.64
CA LYS A 171 1.21 -3.24 5.32
C LYS A 171 0.25 -3.84 6.32
N LEU A 172 -0.37 -2.96 7.13
CA LEU A 172 -1.27 -3.34 8.21
C LEU A 172 -2.73 -3.50 7.74
N THR A 173 -3.39 -4.52 8.30
CA THR A 173 -4.83 -4.73 8.12
C THR A 173 -5.63 -3.91 9.14
N PRO A 174 -6.77 -3.32 8.74
CA PRO A 174 -7.69 -2.68 9.67
C PRO A 174 -8.57 -3.68 10.43
N SER A 175 -8.55 -4.96 10.04
CA SER A 175 -9.41 -6.01 10.60
C SER A 175 -8.81 -6.63 11.86
N VAL A 176 -8.44 -5.80 12.82
CA VAL A 176 -7.87 -6.16 14.13
C VAL A 176 -8.58 -5.41 15.24
N THR A 177 -8.50 -5.93 16.46
CA THR A 177 -9.04 -5.24 17.64
C THR A 177 -8.21 -4.01 18.00
N ASP A 178 -6.89 -4.15 17.98
CA ASP A 178 -5.92 -3.07 18.22
C ASP A 178 -4.80 -3.08 17.19
N ILE A 179 -4.83 -2.11 16.28
CA ILE A 179 -3.82 -1.97 15.22
C ILE A 179 -2.46 -1.49 15.77
N VAL A 180 -2.46 -0.79 16.91
CA VAL A 180 -1.24 -0.27 17.53
C VAL A 180 -0.34 -1.42 18.00
N THR A 181 -0.92 -2.48 18.56
CA THR A 181 -0.16 -3.66 18.98
C THR A 181 0.59 -4.31 17.82
N VAL A 182 -0.06 -4.46 16.66
CA VAL A 182 0.59 -5.02 15.45
C VAL A 182 1.62 -4.04 14.86
N ALA A 183 1.34 -2.74 14.91
CA ALA A 183 2.29 -1.72 14.45
C ALA A 183 3.58 -1.75 15.28
N LYS A 184 3.47 -1.90 16.60
CA LYS A 184 4.63 -2.02 17.49
C LYS A 184 5.40 -3.31 17.26
N ALA A 185 4.73 -4.44 17.06
CA ALA A 185 5.40 -5.69 16.72
C ALA A 185 6.22 -5.57 15.42
N ALA A 186 5.68 -4.85 14.41
CA ALA A 186 6.42 -4.56 13.18
C ALA A 186 7.63 -3.63 13.42
N GLU A 187 7.49 -2.59 14.26
CA GLU A 187 8.58 -1.70 14.67
C GLU A 187 9.68 -2.45 15.40
N ASP A 188 9.33 -3.26 16.39
CA ASP A 188 10.25 -4.09 17.19
C ASP A 188 10.98 -5.13 16.32
N ALA A 189 10.34 -5.61 15.24
CA ALA A 189 10.95 -6.51 14.27
C ALA A 189 11.92 -5.81 13.28
N GLY A 190 12.07 -4.48 13.36
CA GLY A 190 13.00 -3.69 12.54
C GLY A 190 12.41 -3.12 11.27
N ALA A 191 11.08 -3.01 11.15
CA ALA A 191 10.45 -2.31 10.02
C ALA A 191 10.97 -0.88 9.89
N SER A 192 11.17 -0.42 8.66
CA SER A 192 11.62 0.95 8.36
C SER A 192 10.45 1.94 8.18
N GLY A 193 9.24 1.45 8.11
CA GLY A 193 8.01 2.22 7.99
C GLY A 193 6.78 1.31 7.93
N LEU A 194 5.61 1.94 7.87
CA LEU A 194 4.32 1.26 7.79
C LEU A 194 3.56 1.71 6.54
N THR A 195 2.76 0.82 5.98
CA THR A 195 1.71 1.20 5.02
C THR A 195 0.36 0.80 5.60
N MET A 196 -0.59 1.71 5.58
CA MET A 196 -1.90 1.46 6.18
C MET A 196 -2.96 2.41 5.62
N ILE A 197 -4.15 1.88 5.40
CA ILE A 197 -4.64 0.56 5.79
C ILE A 197 -4.83 -0.33 4.56
N ASN A 198 -4.79 -1.66 4.73
CA ASN A 198 -5.36 -2.57 3.75
C ASN A 198 -6.91 -2.49 3.80
N THR A 199 -7.60 -3.28 3.01
CA THR A 199 -9.05 -3.28 2.85
C THR A 199 -9.78 -3.85 4.09
N LEU A 200 -10.98 -3.32 4.36
CA LEU A 200 -11.90 -3.86 5.37
C LEU A 200 -12.65 -5.08 4.81
N VAL A 201 -12.87 -6.09 5.64
CA VAL A 201 -13.69 -7.25 5.21
C VAL A 201 -15.17 -6.85 5.06
N GLY A 202 -15.74 -7.17 3.91
CA GLY A 202 -17.14 -6.88 3.60
C GLY A 202 -17.80 -7.98 2.74
N MET A 203 -19.12 -7.85 2.51
CA MET A 203 -19.90 -8.78 1.72
C MET A 203 -21.06 -8.05 1.01
N ARG A 204 -21.47 -8.56 -0.14
CA ARG A 204 -22.73 -8.20 -0.82
C ARG A 204 -23.45 -9.45 -1.31
N PHE A 205 -24.78 -9.38 -1.38
CA PHE A 205 -25.63 -10.45 -1.90
C PHE A 205 -26.28 -10.03 -3.22
N ASP A 206 -26.37 -10.99 -4.14
CA ASP A 206 -27.26 -10.90 -5.31
C ASP A 206 -28.68 -11.31 -4.88
N LEU A 207 -29.64 -10.40 -5.01
CA LEU A 207 -31.01 -10.63 -4.59
C LEU A 207 -31.76 -11.65 -5.47
N LYS A 208 -31.32 -11.84 -6.72
CA LYS A 208 -31.91 -12.83 -7.63
C LYS A 208 -31.48 -14.24 -7.27
N THR A 209 -30.20 -14.45 -7.09
CA THR A 209 -29.63 -15.75 -6.74
C THR A 209 -29.67 -16.05 -5.25
N ARG A 210 -29.84 -15.03 -4.41
CA ARG A 210 -29.79 -15.08 -2.92
C ARG A 210 -28.44 -15.61 -2.40
N LYS A 211 -27.36 -15.41 -3.16
CA LYS A 211 -26.02 -15.85 -2.84
C LYS A 211 -25.07 -14.63 -2.73
N PRO A 212 -23.92 -14.77 -2.05
CA PRO A 212 -22.87 -13.78 -2.14
C PRO A 212 -22.48 -13.47 -3.59
N ILE A 213 -22.21 -12.20 -3.91
CA ILE A 213 -21.80 -11.78 -5.26
C ILE A 213 -20.42 -12.33 -5.59
N LEU A 214 -19.49 -12.29 -4.62
CA LEU A 214 -18.14 -12.82 -4.81
C LEU A 214 -18.14 -14.34 -4.62
N ALA A 215 -17.43 -15.05 -5.47
CA ALA A 215 -17.27 -16.51 -5.38
C ALA A 215 -16.69 -16.94 -4.01
N ASN A 216 -15.80 -16.11 -3.44
CA ASN A 216 -15.18 -16.32 -2.13
C ASN A 216 -16.10 -15.97 -0.94
N GLY A 217 -17.33 -15.53 -1.19
CA GLY A 217 -18.31 -15.10 -0.18
C GLY A 217 -18.03 -13.68 0.32
N THR A 218 -16.86 -13.42 0.90
CA THR A 218 -16.38 -12.14 1.39
C THR A 218 -15.27 -11.58 0.53
N GLY A 219 -14.98 -10.28 0.69
CA GLY A 219 -13.87 -9.60 0.05
C GLY A 219 -13.43 -8.35 0.80
N GLY A 220 -12.30 -7.78 0.41
CA GLY A 220 -11.83 -6.53 0.94
C GLY A 220 -12.59 -5.34 0.35
N MET A 221 -13.18 -4.52 1.21
CA MET A 221 -13.85 -3.26 0.86
C MET A 221 -12.84 -2.13 0.79
N SER A 222 -12.91 -1.35 -0.28
CA SER A 222 -12.05 -0.18 -0.55
C SER A 222 -12.83 0.94 -1.21
N GLY A 223 -12.22 2.12 -1.36
CA GLY A 223 -12.85 3.31 -1.93
C GLY A 223 -13.27 4.32 -0.87
N PRO A 224 -14.04 5.37 -1.22
CA PRO A 224 -14.35 6.50 -0.32
C PRO A 224 -14.99 6.09 1.01
N ALA A 225 -15.77 5.01 1.05
CA ALA A 225 -16.42 4.54 2.27
C ALA A 225 -15.45 4.19 3.40
N VAL A 226 -14.19 3.83 3.11
CA VAL A 226 -13.21 3.45 4.13
C VAL A 226 -12.35 4.63 4.60
N PHE A 227 -12.44 5.79 3.96
CA PHE A 227 -11.58 6.94 4.21
C PHE A 227 -11.57 7.40 5.68
N PRO A 228 -12.72 7.65 6.34
CA PRO A 228 -12.72 8.07 7.75
C PRO A 228 -12.18 7.01 8.71
N VAL A 229 -12.30 5.73 8.37
CA VAL A 229 -11.70 4.63 9.13
C VAL A 229 -10.18 4.64 8.99
N ALA A 230 -9.68 4.85 7.76
CA ALA A 230 -8.25 4.97 7.49
C ALA A 230 -7.62 6.13 8.27
N LEU A 231 -8.22 7.32 8.23
CA LEU A 231 -7.76 8.49 8.98
C LEU A 231 -7.64 8.19 10.49
N LYS A 232 -8.69 7.59 11.06
CA LYS A 232 -8.72 7.25 12.50
C LYS A 232 -7.60 6.28 12.87
N LEU A 233 -7.41 5.21 12.10
CA LEU A 233 -6.41 4.18 12.38
C LEU A 233 -4.99 4.70 12.17
N ILE A 234 -4.75 5.48 11.12
CA ILE A 234 -3.46 6.14 10.87
C ILE A 234 -3.12 7.08 12.04
N ARG A 235 -4.07 7.91 12.49
CA ARG A 235 -3.87 8.81 13.63
C ARG A 235 -3.51 8.05 14.90
N GLN A 236 -4.18 6.95 15.20
CA GLN A 236 -3.89 6.13 16.37
C GLN A 236 -2.44 5.59 16.35
N VAL A 237 -1.99 5.05 15.21
CA VAL A 237 -0.64 4.50 15.08
C VAL A 237 0.41 5.62 15.08
N ALA A 238 0.19 6.72 14.34
CA ALA A 238 1.11 7.84 14.25
C ALA A 238 1.40 8.52 15.60
N GLN A 239 0.51 8.39 16.58
CA GLN A 239 0.72 8.88 17.94
C GLN A 239 1.60 7.97 18.81
N THR A 240 1.92 6.75 18.34
CA THR A 240 2.59 5.72 19.14
C THR A 240 3.93 5.28 18.58
N THR A 241 4.28 5.70 17.35
CA THR A 241 5.55 5.33 16.68
C THR A 241 6.16 6.52 15.96
N ASP A 242 7.47 6.50 15.80
CA ASP A 242 8.22 7.43 14.96
C ASP A 242 8.38 6.95 13.51
N LEU A 243 7.96 5.73 13.20
CA LEU A 243 8.03 5.19 11.85
C LEU A 243 7.20 6.03 10.87
N PRO A 244 7.70 6.31 9.66
CA PRO A 244 6.91 6.97 8.63
C PRO A 244 5.78 6.05 8.17
N ILE A 245 4.61 6.65 7.89
CA ILE A 245 3.42 5.94 7.44
C ILE A 245 3.09 6.37 6.01
N ILE A 246 2.98 5.42 5.09
CA ILE A 246 2.34 5.64 3.79
C ILE A 246 0.85 5.37 3.98
N GLY A 247 0.07 6.47 4.06
CA GLY A 247 -1.37 6.42 4.34
C GLY A 247 -2.18 6.11 3.09
N MET A 248 -3.12 5.17 3.18
CA MET A 248 -4.02 4.80 2.09
C MET A 248 -5.39 4.34 2.60
N GLY A 249 -6.38 4.42 1.72
CA GLY A 249 -7.77 4.02 2.00
C GLY A 249 -8.73 5.15 1.69
N GLY A 250 -9.31 5.14 0.49
CA GLY A 250 -10.33 6.10 0.05
C GLY A 250 -9.82 7.46 -0.43
N VAL A 251 -8.51 7.63 -0.62
CA VAL A 251 -7.94 8.86 -1.20
C VAL A 251 -8.30 8.94 -2.69
N ASP A 252 -8.94 10.03 -3.10
CA ASP A 252 -9.39 10.33 -4.47
C ASP A 252 -9.19 11.79 -4.89
N SER A 253 -8.66 12.64 -3.99
CA SER A 253 -8.52 14.08 -4.21
C SER A 253 -7.28 14.63 -3.47
N ALA A 254 -6.86 15.84 -3.83
CA ALA A 254 -5.77 16.55 -3.16
C ALA A 254 -6.14 16.92 -1.71
N GLU A 255 -7.40 17.25 -1.46
CA GLU A 255 -7.93 17.48 -0.12
C GLU A 255 -7.81 16.22 0.74
N ALA A 256 -8.25 15.06 0.24
CA ALA A 256 -8.13 13.79 0.95
C ALA A 256 -6.65 13.43 1.21
N ALA A 257 -5.74 13.74 0.29
CA ALA A 257 -4.30 13.56 0.52
C ALA A 257 -3.78 14.42 1.68
N LEU A 258 -4.20 15.69 1.80
CA LEU A 258 -3.84 16.55 2.93
C LEU A 258 -4.46 16.08 4.25
N GLU A 259 -5.68 15.58 4.25
CA GLU A 259 -6.29 14.98 5.45
C GLU A 259 -5.50 13.76 5.94
N MET A 260 -4.95 12.94 5.03
CA MET A 260 -4.05 11.85 5.42
C MET A 260 -2.77 12.37 6.10
N TYR A 261 -2.19 13.50 5.63
CA TYR A 261 -1.08 14.16 6.32
C TYR A 261 -1.48 14.62 7.73
N LEU A 262 -2.67 15.22 7.88
CA LEU A 262 -3.19 15.64 9.18
C LEU A 262 -3.44 14.44 10.13
N ALA A 263 -3.74 13.27 9.58
CA ALA A 263 -3.81 12.04 10.35
C ALA A 263 -2.43 11.50 10.78
N GLY A 264 -1.34 11.97 10.15
CA GLY A 264 0.02 11.56 10.47
C GLY A 264 0.74 10.76 9.37
N ALA A 265 0.16 10.65 8.18
CA ALA A 265 0.83 10.04 7.03
C ALA A 265 2.04 10.89 6.57
N SER A 266 3.03 10.22 6.00
CA SER A 266 4.25 10.83 5.43
C SER A 266 4.28 10.76 3.90
N ALA A 267 3.53 9.85 3.30
CA ALA A 267 3.26 9.74 1.87
C ALA A 267 1.87 9.10 1.67
N ILE A 268 1.36 9.08 0.45
CA ILE A 268 -0.03 8.78 0.15
C ILE A 268 -0.16 7.67 -0.88
N GLY A 269 -0.83 6.58 -0.49
CA GLY A 269 -1.21 5.49 -1.38
C GLY A 269 -2.58 5.72 -2.01
N VAL A 270 -2.68 5.73 -3.34
CA VAL A 270 -3.95 5.89 -4.09
C VAL A 270 -4.36 4.53 -4.64
N GLY A 271 -5.50 4.02 -4.19
CA GLY A 271 -6.00 2.69 -4.56
C GLY A 271 -7.15 2.74 -5.58
N THR A 272 -8.36 2.48 -5.09
CA THR A 272 -9.60 2.32 -5.88
C THR A 272 -9.86 3.46 -6.86
N ALA A 273 -9.46 4.68 -6.54
CA ALA A 273 -9.63 5.85 -7.40
C ALA A 273 -9.03 5.63 -8.80
N ASN A 274 -7.93 4.87 -8.93
CA ASN A 274 -7.32 4.55 -10.22
C ASN A 274 -8.25 3.74 -11.15
N PHE A 275 -9.23 2.99 -10.62
CA PHE A 275 -10.18 2.23 -11.42
C PHE A 275 -11.32 3.08 -11.96
N THR A 276 -11.72 4.12 -11.21
CA THR A 276 -12.79 5.05 -11.63
C THR A 276 -12.25 6.19 -12.49
N ASN A 277 -11.01 6.60 -12.25
CA ASN A 277 -10.29 7.62 -13.03
C ASN A 277 -8.83 7.18 -13.21
N PRO A 278 -8.42 6.76 -14.43
CA PRO A 278 -7.01 6.38 -14.68
C PRO A 278 -6.01 7.52 -14.41
N TYR A 279 -6.46 8.77 -14.42
CA TYR A 279 -5.65 9.96 -14.13
C TYR A 279 -5.70 10.40 -12.65
N ALA A 280 -6.30 9.61 -11.74
CA ALA A 280 -6.46 10.01 -10.33
C ALA A 280 -5.13 10.45 -9.68
N CYS A 281 -4.04 9.72 -9.88
CA CYS A 281 -2.75 10.11 -9.33
C CYS A 281 -2.21 11.42 -9.95
N PRO A 282 -2.13 11.60 -11.28
CA PRO A 282 -1.77 12.87 -11.89
C PRO A 282 -2.65 14.05 -11.44
N ASP A 283 -3.98 13.86 -11.39
CA ASP A 283 -4.92 14.90 -10.97
C ASP A 283 -4.66 15.37 -9.53
N ILE A 284 -4.40 14.42 -8.62
CA ILE A 284 -4.05 14.73 -7.23
C ILE A 284 -2.73 15.51 -7.19
N ILE A 285 -1.70 15.08 -7.92
CA ILE A 285 -0.38 15.73 -7.95
C ILE A 285 -0.51 17.16 -8.45
N GLU A 286 -1.24 17.38 -9.54
CA GLU A 286 -1.44 18.71 -10.14
C GLU A 286 -2.22 19.66 -9.21
N ASN A 287 -3.22 19.15 -8.51
CA ASN A 287 -4.06 19.96 -7.65
C ASN A 287 -3.50 20.17 -6.23
N LEU A 288 -2.60 19.32 -5.77
CA LEU A 288 -2.06 19.39 -4.43
C LEU A 288 -1.44 20.75 -4.07
N PRO A 289 -0.60 21.41 -4.92
CA PRO A 289 -0.10 22.75 -4.65
C PRO A 289 -1.20 23.80 -4.51
N LYS A 290 -2.26 23.73 -5.32
CA LYS A 290 -3.39 24.68 -5.29
C LYS A 290 -4.16 24.57 -3.98
N VAL A 291 -4.39 23.33 -3.51
CA VAL A 291 -5.06 23.07 -2.23
C VAL A 291 -4.16 23.47 -1.05
N MET A 292 -2.85 23.22 -1.13
CA MET A 292 -1.89 23.71 -0.12
C MET A 292 -1.93 25.25 -0.02
N ASP A 293 -1.97 25.96 -1.13
CA ASP A 293 -2.08 27.44 -1.15
C ASP A 293 -3.37 27.91 -0.47
N LYS A 294 -4.50 27.28 -0.78
CA LYS A 294 -5.81 27.55 -0.18
C LYS A 294 -5.79 27.45 1.35
N TYR A 295 -5.03 26.50 1.90
CA TYR A 295 -4.95 26.28 3.35
C TYR A 295 -3.67 26.83 3.99
N GLY A 296 -2.85 27.61 3.28
CA GLY A 296 -1.64 28.25 3.80
C GLY A 296 -0.50 27.28 4.12
N ILE A 297 -0.48 26.10 3.49
CA ILE A 297 0.53 25.07 3.72
C ILE A 297 1.75 25.36 2.84
N SER A 298 2.88 25.70 3.47
CA SER A 298 4.10 26.08 2.76
C SER A 298 4.82 24.90 2.10
N SER A 299 4.87 23.74 2.78
CA SER A 299 5.41 22.50 2.27
C SER A 299 4.82 21.30 3.03
N LEU A 300 4.84 20.12 2.41
CA LEU A 300 4.39 18.89 3.06
C LEU A 300 5.28 18.48 4.23
N GLU A 301 6.57 18.76 4.15
CA GLU A 301 7.50 18.50 5.27
C GLU A 301 7.17 19.36 6.49
N ASN A 302 6.87 20.65 6.30
CA ASN A 302 6.46 21.53 7.41
C ASN A 302 5.14 21.04 8.02
N LEU A 303 4.15 20.69 7.20
CA LEU A 303 2.88 20.14 7.66
C LEU A 303 3.10 18.87 8.50
N ARG A 304 3.94 17.95 8.03
CA ARG A 304 4.29 16.72 8.75
C ARG A 304 4.90 17.01 10.13
N GLN A 305 5.82 17.98 10.20
CA GLN A 305 6.46 18.38 11.45
C GLN A 305 5.47 19.02 12.44
N GLU A 306 4.59 19.90 11.95
CA GLU A 306 3.52 20.51 12.75
C GLU A 306 2.57 19.46 13.32
N VAL A 307 2.13 18.51 12.49
CA VAL A 307 1.27 17.40 12.90
C VAL A 307 1.95 16.55 13.96
N LYS A 308 3.23 16.17 13.75
CA LYS A 308 3.99 15.36 14.70
C LYS A 308 4.20 16.09 16.03
N ALA A 309 4.40 17.40 16.01
CA ALA A 309 4.49 18.22 17.21
C ALA A 309 3.16 18.29 17.98
N SER A 310 2.02 18.19 17.29
CA SER A 310 0.68 18.18 17.91
C SER A 310 0.31 16.86 18.63
N PHE A 311 1.09 15.80 18.44
CA PHE A 311 0.91 14.52 19.13
C PHE A 311 1.56 14.48 20.52
N ARG A 312 2.49 15.39 20.77
CA ARG A 312 3.21 15.55 22.04
C ARG A 312 2.48 16.55 22.93
#